data_da4f5f494227dd971cc3bcd83fcc8a41
#
_entry.id   da4f5f494227dd971cc3bcd83fcc8a41
#
_cell.length_a   1.000
_cell.length_b   1.000
_cell.length_c   1.000
_cell.angle_alpha   90.00
_cell.angle_beta   90.00
_cell.angle_gamma   90.00
#
_symmetry.space_group_name_H-M   'P 1'
#
loop_
_entity.id
_entity.type
_entity.pdbx_description
1 polymer ?
#
loop_
_entity_poly.entity_id
_entity_poly.type
_entity_poly.pdbx_seq_one_letter_code
_entity_poly.pdbx_strand_id
1 'polypeptide(L)'
;MNSVGQTAGTQAEINRALALLHAGELVAFPTETVYGLGADAANPQAVAKIFAAKGRPADHPLIVHLASAAALDHWARDIPEAARKLAAAFWPGPLTMILKRHDFVHDAVTGGQDSIGLRVPNHPLALTLLRAFAAGSHAGIAAPSANRFGRISPTCAAHVRAELSERVSLILDGGPCTVGIESTIIDLTSGVPRMLRPGAISATEIARILGTDLQLPSDTTALPDVPRVSGSLIAHYAPRTPLRLVSAAALRIALLAEEQ
;
A
#
# COMPACT_ATOMS: atom_id res chain seq x y z
N MET A 1 33.18 -13.69 -0.41
CA MET A 1 33.17 -13.78 -1.89
C MET A 1 31.77 -14.24 -2.29
N ASN A 2 30.90 -13.38 -2.85
CA ASN A 2 29.66 -13.70 -3.59
C ASN A 2 28.65 -12.53 -3.57
N SER A 3 29.11 -11.28 -3.72
CA SER A 3 28.19 -10.13 -3.82
C SER A 3 28.00 -9.59 -5.25
N VAL A 4 28.80 -10.03 -6.22
CA VAL A 4 28.81 -9.45 -7.57
C VAL A 4 27.73 -10.04 -8.49
N GLY A 5 27.34 -11.30 -8.29
CA GLY A 5 26.32 -11.96 -9.14
C GLY A 5 24.86 -11.58 -8.84
N GLN A 6 24.54 -11.25 -7.57
CA GLN A 6 23.19 -10.83 -7.18
C GLN A 6 22.84 -9.40 -7.62
N THR A 7 23.83 -8.50 -7.67
CA THR A 7 23.59 -7.11 -8.07
C THR A 7 23.28 -6.93 -9.56
N ALA A 8 23.93 -7.72 -10.42
CA ALA A 8 23.70 -7.61 -11.88
C ALA A 8 22.31 -8.15 -12.30
N GLY A 9 21.86 -9.25 -11.74
CA GLY A 9 20.51 -9.79 -11.95
C GLY A 9 19.43 -8.81 -11.47
N THR A 10 19.58 -8.25 -10.28
CA THR A 10 18.66 -7.28 -9.70
C THR A 10 18.56 -6.01 -10.54
N GLN A 11 19.67 -5.48 -11.09
CA GLN A 11 19.66 -4.29 -11.95
C GLN A 11 18.97 -4.56 -13.29
N ALA A 12 19.17 -5.72 -13.89
CA ALA A 12 18.51 -6.14 -15.12
C ALA A 12 16.97 -6.27 -14.91
N GLU A 13 16.57 -6.82 -13.78
CA GLU A 13 15.14 -6.93 -13.40
C GLU A 13 14.51 -5.56 -13.17
N ILE A 14 15.20 -4.63 -12.51
CA ILE A 14 14.74 -3.25 -12.34
C ILE A 14 14.59 -2.56 -13.69
N ASN A 15 15.56 -2.68 -14.60
CA ASN A 15 15.49 -2.08 -15.93
C ASN A 15 14.30 -2.65 -16.72
N ARG A 16 14.05 -3.96 -16.63
CA ARG A 16 12.88 -4.60 -17.23
C ARG A 16 11.57 -4.08 -16.62
N ALA A 17 11.51 -3.94 -15.30
CA ALA A 17 10.35 -3.40 -14.60
C ALA A 17 10.04 -1.97 -15.04
N LEU A 18 11.08 -1.12 -15.17
CA LEU A 18 10.93 0.25 -15.65
C LEU A 18 10.38 0.30 -17.08
N ALA A 19 10.94 -0.51 -17.99
CA ALA A 19 10.45 -0.58 -19.38
C ALA A 19 8.98 -0.97 -19.43
N LEU A 20 8.55 -1.94 -18.61
CA LEU A 20 7.15 -2.38 -18.51
C LEU A 20 6.26 -1.26 -17.96
N LEU A 21 6.64 -0.62 -16.85
CA LEU A 21 5.86 0.48 -16.25
C LEU A 21 5.70 1.66 -17.24
N HIS A 22 6.76 2.05 -17.93
CA HIS A 22 6.71 3.10 -18.95
C HIS A 22 5.88 2.69 -20.18
N ALA A 23 5.79 1.39 -20.50
CA ALA A 23 4.89 0.86 -21.52
C ALA A 23 3.43 0.76 -21.05
N GLY A 24 3.13 1.16 -19.79
CA GLY A 24 1.80 1.06 -19.19
C GLY A 24 1.41 -0.37 -18.82
N GLU A 25 2.40 -1.25 -18.56
CA GLU A 25 2.19 -2.62 -18.11
C GLU A 25 2.28 -2.74 -16.58
N LEU A 26 1.79 -3.87 -16.05
CA LEU A 26 1.76 -4.13 -14.62
C LEU A 26 3.04 -4.82 -14.13
N VAL A 27 3.56 -4.35 -13.00
CA VAL A 27 4.69 -4.96 -12.29
C VAL A 27 4.31 -5.20 -10.84
N ALA A 28 4.43 -6.42 -10.36
CA ALA A 28 4.32 -6.69 -8.92
C ALA A 28 5.69 -6.51 -8.26
N PHE A 29 5.71 -5.88 -7.08
CA PHE A 29 6.94 -5.61 -6.34
C PHE A 29 6.75 -5.76 -4.83
N PRO A 30 7.80 -6.17 -4.10
CA PRO A 30 7.74 -6.31 -2.65
C PRO A 30 7.69 -4.96 -1.95
N THR A 31 7.00 -4.91 -0.82
CA THR A 31 7.21 -3.88 0.21
C THR A 31 7.45 -4.56 1.56
N GLU A 32 7.73 -3.78 2.61
CA GLU A 32 7.83 -4.34 3.96
C GLU A 32 6.49 -4.87 4.47
N THR A 33 5.37 -4.34 3.95
CA THR A 33 4.01 -4.72 4.37
C THR A 33 3.49 -5.92 3.58
N VAL A 34 3.18 -5.73 2.31
CA VAL A 34 2.67 -6.76 1.38
C VAL A 34 3.19 -6.47 -0.03
N TYR A 35 3.14 -7.43 -0.93
CA TYR A 35 3.44 -7.18 -2.34
C TYR A 35 2.40 -6.27 -2.96
N GLY A 36 2.86 -5.25 -3.70
CA GLY A 36 2.03 -4.33 -4.47
C GLY A 36 1.92 -4.70 -5.94
N LEU A 37 0.76 -4.49 -6.56
CA LEU A 37 0.55 -4.57 -8.00
C LEU A 37 0.63 -3.15 -8.59
N GLY A 38 1.77 -2.82 -9.20
CA GLY A 38 2.12 -1.48 -9.62
C GLY A 38 1.77 -1.15 -11.05
N ALA A 39 1.33 0.09 -11.26
CA ALA A 39 1.21 0.76 -12.54
C ALA A 39 1.63 2.22 -12.40
N ASP A 40 2.02 2.85 -13.51
CA ASP A 40 2.26 4.30 -13.57
C ASP A 40 0.98 5.05 -13.13
N ALA A 41 1.09 5.81 -12.02
CA ALA A 41 -0.05 6.54 -11.46
C ALA A 41 -0.51 7.72 -12.35
N ALA A 42 0.34 8.20 -13.24
CA ALA A 42 0.02 9.26 -14.20
C ALA A 42 -0.65 8.74 -15.49
N ASN A 43 -0.72 7.40 -15.67
CA ASN A 43 -1.32 6.75 -16.84
C ASN A 43 -2.65 6.08 -16.48
N PRO A 44 -3.83 6.69 -16.77
CA PRO A 44 -5.14 6.12 -16.43
C PRO A 44 -5.40 4.75 -17.07
N GLN A 45 -4.84 4.48 -18.26
CA GLN A 45 -4.96 3.21 -18.96
C GLN A 45 -4.18 2.10 -18.23
N ALA A 46 -2.99 2.42 -17.72
CA ALA A 46 -2.21 1.50 -16.90
C ALA A 46 -2.90 1.23 -15.56
N VAL A 47 -3.46 2.26 -14.93
CA VAL A 47 -4.24 2.14 -13.69
C VAL A 47 -5.49 1.25 -13.92
N ALA A 48 -6.19 1.38 -15.05
CA ALA A 48 -7.33 0.52 -15.39
C ALA A 48 -6.96 -0.96 -15.46
N LYS A 49 -5.74 -1.31 -15.90
CA LYS A 49 -5.25 -2.69 -15.90
C LYS A 49 -5.15 -3.28 -14.49
N ILE A 50 -4.85 -2.48 -13.45
CA ILE A 50 -4.86 -2.93 -12.05
C ILE A 50 -6.25 -3.45 -11.68
N PHE A 51 -7.30 -2.67 -11.96
CA PHE A 51 -8.68 -3.04 -11.64
C PHE A 51 -9.10 -4.31 -12.40
N ALA A 52 -8.77 -4.40 -13.70
CA ALA A 52 -9.04 -5.58 -14.51
C ALA A 52 -8.32 -6.84 -13.99
N ALA A 53 -7.03 -6.75 -13.69
CA ALA A 53 -6.22 -7.86 -13.20
C ALA A 53 -6.75 -8.40 -11.85
N LYS A 54 -7.17 -7.50 -10.96
CA LYS A 54 -7.68 -7.84 -9.62
C LYS A 54 -9.16 -8.24 -9.60
N GLY A 55 -9.95 -7.89 -10.62
CA GLY A 55 -11.42 -7.92 -10.55
C GLY A 55 -11.96 -6.94 -9.50
N ARG A 56 -11.32 -5.76 -9.34
CA ARG A 56 -11.63 -4.74 -8.36
C ARG A 56 -12.54 -3.66 -8.97
N PRO A 57 -13.56 -3.16 -8.26
CA PRO A 57 -14.36 -2.01 -8.71
C PRO A 57 -13.48 -0.76 -8.89
N ALA A 58 -13.72 -0.02 -9.99
CA ALA A 58 -12.89 1.12 -10.38
C ALA A 58 -13.06 2.38 -9.49
N ASP A 59 -14.13 2.42 -8.69
CA ASP A 59 -14.42 3.49 -7.72
C ASP A 59 -13.64 3.34 -6.41
N HIS A 60 -12.85 2.29 -6.25
CA HIS A 60 -12.00 2.10 -5.08
C HIS A 60 -10.65 2.79 -5.25
N PRO A 61 -10.26 3.71 -4.33
CA PRO A 61 -9.01 4.44 -4.44
C PRO A 61 -7.79 3.53 -4.30
N LEU A 62 -6.68 3.96 -4.90
CA LEU A 62 -5.38 3.32 -4.83
C LEU A 62 -4.42 4.17 -4.00
N ILE A 63 -3.38 3.53 -3.48
CA ILE A 63 -2.26 4.21 -2.81
C ILE A 63 -1.15 4.42 -3.82
N VAL A 64 -0.65 5.66 -3.93
CA VAL A 64 0.52 5.98 -4.75
C VAL A 64 1.78 5.86 -3.90
N HIS A 65 2.71 5.05 -4.38
CA HIS A 65 4.02 4.85 -3.77
C HIS A 65 5.02 5.82 -4.38
N LEU A 66 5.74 6.53 -3.52
CA LEU A 66 6.67 7.59 -3.84
C LEU A 66 8.11 7.17 -3.54
N ALA A 67 9.08 7.75 -4.25
CA ALA A 67 10.50 7.52 -4.01
C ALA A 67 11.01 8.17 -2.72
N SER A 68 10.40 9.29 -2.30
CA SER A 68 10.74 10.03 -1.08
C SER A 68 9.61 10.98 -0.69
N ALA A 69 9.71 11.53 0.54
CA ALA A 69 8.79 12.55 1.03
C ALA A 69 8.85 13.88 0.23
N ALA A 70 9.93 14.14 -0.50
CA ALA A 70 10.06 15.34 -1.35
C ALA A 70 9.01 15.41 -2.46
N ALA A 71 8.40 14.27 -2.82
CA ALA A 71 7.34 14.22 -3.83
C ALA A 71 5.94 14.60 -3.27
N LEU A 72 5.80 14.84 -1.96
CA LEU A 72 4.50 15.18 -1.34
C LEU A 72 3.83 16.39 -2.02
N ASP A 73 4.58 17.50 -2.17
CA ASP A 73 4.05 18.75 -2.71
C ASP A 73 3.67 18.66 -4.20
N HIS A 74 4.15 17.61 -4.89
CA HIS A 74 3.73 17.32 -6.26
C HIS A 74 2.37 16.62 -6.31
N TRP A 75 2.11 15.65 -5.41
CA TRP A 75 0.92 14.81 -5.44
C TRP A 75 -0.25 15.36 -4.62
N ALA A 76 0.04 16.18 -3.61
CA ALA A 76 -0.95 16.70 -2.68
C ALA A 76 -0.87 18.22 -2.56
N ARG A 77 -2.04 18.84 -2.28
CA ARG A 77 -2.18 20.27 -1.97
C ARG A 77 -2.62 20.46 -0.52
N ASP A 78 -2.50 21.69 -0.01
CA ASP A 78 -2.92 22.06 1.36
C ASP A 78 -2.32 21.10 2.42
N ILE A 79 -1.05 20.73 2.28
CA ILE A 79 -0.39 19.72 3.12
C ILE A 79 -0.25 20.25 4.54
N PRO A 80 -0.93 19.65 5.54
CA PRO A 80 -0.84 20.12 6.91
C PRO A 80 0.53 19.76 7.52
N GLU A 81 0.95 20.52 8.54
CA GLU A 81 2.19 20.28 9.28
C GLU A 81 2.23 18.86 9.89
N ALA A 82 1.09 18.33 10.29
CA ALA A 82 0.94 16.96 10.75
C ALA A 82 1.47 15.93 9.74
N ALA A 83 1.20 16.12 8.44
CA ALA A 83 1.68 15.23 7.39
C ALA A 83 3.21 15.25 7.29
N ARG A 84 3.83 16.42 7.39
CA ARG A 84 5.29 16.58 7.35
C ARG A 84 5.96 15.94 8.57
N LYS A 85 5.38 16.09 9.76
CA LYS A 85 5.85 15.42 10.99
C LYS A 85 5.76 13.90 10.88
N LEU A 86 4.64 13.37 10.38
CA LEU A 86 4.46 11.94 10.22
C LEU A 86 5.37 11.36 9.12
N ALA A 87 5.57 12.08 8.01
CA ALA A 87 6.52 11.68 6.98
C ALA A 87 7.95 11.62 7.53
N ALA A 88 8.38 12.62 8.29
CA ALA A 88 9.71 12.64 8.90
C ALA A 88 9.92 11.50 9.91
N ALA A 89 8.87 11.10 10.64
CA ALA A 89 8.95 10.06 11.67
C ALA A 89 8.85 8.63 11.11
N PHE A 90 8.05 8.42 10.03
CA PHE A 90 7.62 7.08 9.62
C PHE A 90 7.90 6.74 8.14
N TRP A 91 8.46 7.65 7.34
CA TRP A 91 8.86 7.37 5.96
C TRP A 91 10.38 7.37 5.80
N PRO A 92 10.90 6.35 5.10
CA PRO A 92 10.25 5.18 4.51
C PRO A 92 9.63 4.26 5.58
N GLY A 93 8.41 3.76 5.33
CA GLY A 93 7.76 2.87 6.29
C GLY A 93 6.28 2.55 6.02
N PRO A 94 5.65 1.81 6.95
CA PRO A 94 4.31 1.26 6.78
C PRO A 94 3.20 2.26 7.14
N LEU A 95 3.37 3.55 6.77
CA LEU A 95 2.37 4.60 6.94
C LEU A 95 1.87 5.09 5.60
N THR A 96 0.55 5.09 5.41
CA THR A 96 -0.15 5.77 4.30
C THR A 96 -0.86 6.99 4.86
N MET A 97 -0.67 8.14 4.22
CA MET A 97 -1.38 9.38 4.55
C MET A 97 -2.39 9.69 3.45
N ILE A 98 -3.63 9.98 3.84
CA ILE A 98 -4.65 10.51 2.94
C ILE A 98 -4.59 12.02 3.04
N LEU A 99 -4.37 12.67 1.88
CA LEU A 99 -4.21 14.11 1.73
C LEU A 99 -5.13 14.61 0.62
N LYS A 100 -5.39 15.91 0.54
CA LYS A 100 -6.08 16.51 -0.61
C LYS A 100 -5.21 16.33 -1.85
N ARG A 101 -5.78 15.76 -2.91
CA ARG A 101 -5.05 15.52 -4.16
C ARG A 101 -4.75 16.83 -4.90
N HIS A 102 -3.67 16.87 -5.65
CA HIS A 102 -3.43 17.91 -6.62
C HIS A 102 -4.33 17.72 -7.86
N ASP A 103 -4.68 18.79 -8.58
CA ASP A 103 -5.69 18.80 -9.65
C ASP A 103 -5.35 17.90 -10.85
N PHE A 104 -4.05 17.66 -11.12
CA PHE A 104 -3.63 16.77 -12.20
C PHE A 104 -3.79 15.27 -11.90
N VAL A 105 -4.05 14.90 -10.64
CA VAL A 105 -4.21 13.49 -10.25
C VAL A 105 -5.53 12.96 -10.80
N HIS A 106 -5.45 11.90 -11.61
CA HIS A 106 -6.62 11.33 -12.28
C HIS A 106 -7.58 10.63 -11.32
N ASP A 107 -8.88 10.74 -11.60
CA ASP A 107 -9.96 10.06 -10.87
C ASP A 107 -9.79 8.54 -10.81
N ALA A 108 -9.15 7.95 -11.83
CA ALA A 108 -8.82 6.52 -11.85
C ALA A 108 -7.96 6.08 -10.65
N VAL A 109 -7.12 6.97 -10.10
CA VAL A 109 -6.29 6.69 -8.92
C VAL A 109 -7.07 6.87 -7.63
N THR A 110 -7.92 7.89 -7.57
CA THR A 110 -8.60 8.33 -6.35
C THR A 110 -10.02 7.78 -6.20
N GLY A 111 -10.53 7.07 -7.22
CA GLY A 111 -11.92 6.62 -7.26
C GLY A 111 -12.92 7.79 -7.25
N GLY A 112 -12.53 8.93 -7.86
CA GLY A 112 -13.33 10.15 -7.94
C GLY A 112 -13.34 11.00 -6.67
N GLN A 113 -12.52 10.68 -5.65
CA GLN A 113 -12.42 11.48 -4.42
C GLN A 113 -11.46 12.66 -4.59
N ASP A 114 -11.67 13.75 -3.83
CA ASP A 114 -10.75 14.89 -3.74
C ASP A 114 -9.56 14.62 -2.79
N SER A 115 -9.24 13.35 -2.58
CA SER A 115 -8.16 12.91 -1.72
C SER A 115 -7.34 11.80 -2.37
N ILE A 116 -6.08 11.70 -1.95
CA ILE A 116 -5.11 10.71 -2.44
C ILE A 116 -4.38 10.06 -1.28
N GLY A 117 -4.17 8.73 -1.38
CA GLY A 117 -3.33 7.98 -0.46
C GLY A 117 -1.87 7.96 -0.95
N LEU A 118 -0.95 8.46 -0.14
CA LEU A 118 0.49 8.53 -0.45
C LEU A 118 1.30 7.73 0.57
N ARG A 119 2.38 7.08 0.09
CA ARG A 119 3.28 6.31 0.93
C ARG A 119 4.69 6.25 0.34
N VAL A 120 5.71 6.24 1.20
CA VAL A 120 7.09 5.84 0.86
C VAL A 120 7.37 4.50 1.55
N PRO A 121 7.44 3.36 0.83
CA PRO A 121 7.61 2.04 1.44
C PRO A 121 9.05 1.84 1.92
N ASN A 122 9.25 1.00 2.95
CA ASN A 122 10.57 0.66 3.47
C ASN A 122 11.03 -0.73 3.00
N HIS A 123 11.27 -0.87 1.70
CA HIS A 123 11.85 -2.08 1.13
C HIS A 123 12.92 -1.71 0.11
N PRO A 124 14.16 -2.26 0.19
CA PRO A 124 15.28 -1.85 -0.68
C PRO A 124 14.95 -1.93 -2.17
N LEU A 125 14.35 -3.05 -2.61
CA LEU A 125 14.01 -3.26 -4.02
C LEU A 125 12.91 -2.30 -4.48
N ALA A 126 11.88 -2.05 -3.65
CA ALA A 126 10.84 -1.07 -3.94
C ALA A 126 11.41 0.34 -4.07
N LEU A 127 12.26 0.75 -3.13
CA LEU A 127 12.89 2.08 -3.17
C LEU A 127 13.80 2.25 -4.39
N THR A 128 14.53 1.19 -4.79
CA THR A 128 15.35 1.21 -6.01
C THR A 128 14.46 1.39 -7.24
N LEU A 129 13.37 0.63 -7.35
CA LEU A 129 12.41 0.76 -8.45
C LEU A 129 11.77 2.16 -8.48
N LEU A 130 11.26 2.65 -7.35
CA LEU A 130 10.60 3.96 -7.26
C LEU A 130 11.55 5.12 -7.59
N ARG A 131 12.78 5.08 -7.09
CA ARG A 131 13.80 6.10 -7.40
C ARG A 131 14.16 6.10 -8.88
N ALA A 132 14.33 4.92 -9.47
CA ALA A 132 14.64 4.79 -10.89
C ALA A 132 13.44 5.22 -11.76
N PHE A 133 12.21 4.89 -11.37
CA PHE A 133 10.99 5.32 -12.07
C PHE A 133 10.76 6.84 -11.98
N ALA A 134 11.05 7.43 -10.83
CA ALA A 134 10.92 8.87 -10.60
C ALA A 134 12.10 9.67 -11.18
N ALA A 135 13.12 9.06 -11.76
CA ALA A 135 14.39 9.67 -12.14
C ALA A 135 14.24 11.08 -12.74
N GLY A 136 14.62 12.12 -11.98
CA GLY A 136 14.49 13.53 -12.38
C GLY A 136 13.07 14.10 -12.34
N SER A 137 12.09 13.37 -11.84
CA SER A 137 10.69 13.79 -11.68
C SER A 137 10.13 13.39 -10.31
N HIS A 138 8.85 13.66 -10.08
CA HIS A 138 8.09 13.21 -8.90
C HIS A 138 7.12 12.08 -9.22
N ALA A 139 7.40 11.28 -10.28
CA ALA A 139 6.55 10.17 -10.69
C ALA A 139 6.32 9.18 -9.54
N GLY A 140 5.12 8.60 -9.50
CA GLY A 140 4.70 7.64 -8.49
C GLY A 140 4.07 6.41 -9.12
N ILE A 141 4.09 5.30 -8.38
CA ILE A 141 3.50 4.04 -8.79
C ILE A 141 2.24 3.79 -7.96
N ALA A 142 1.07 3.75 -8.61
CA ALA A 142 -0.17 3.33 -7.97
C ALA A 142 -0.11 1.82 -7.72
N ALA A 143 -0.22 1.39 -6.47
CA ALA A 143 -0.07 -0.03 -6.15
C ALA A 143 -0.96 -0.46 -4.97
N PRO A 144 -2.12 -1.10 -5.23
CA PRO A 144 -2.81 -1.91 -4.24
C PRO A 144 -2.06 -3.23 -4.01
N SER A 145 -2.46 -4.03 -3.00
CA SER A 145 -1.93 -5.37 -2.78
C SER A 145 -2.08 -6.27 -4.04
N ALA A 146 -1.09 -7.14 -4.30
CA ALA A 146 -0.98 -7.93 -5.54
C ALA A 146 -1.78 -9.26 -5.48
N ASN A 147 -3.03 -9.23 -4.99
CA ASN A 147 -3.99 -10.34 -4.92
C ASN A 147 -5.27 -10.02 -5.69
N ARG A 148 -6.10 -11.02 -5.97
CA ARG A 148 -7.48 -10.80 -6.44
C ARG A 148 -8.31 -10.09 -5.38
N PHE A 149 -9.27 -9.29 -5.83
CA PHE A 149 -10.12 -8.50 -4.94
C PHE A 149 -10.81 -9.36 -3.88
N GLY A 150 -10.81 -8.88 -2.62
CA GLY A 150 -11.39 -9.57 -1.46
C GLY A 150 -10.53 -10.70 -0.87
N ARG A 151 -9.43 -11.11 -1.53
CA ARG A 151 -8.52 -12.16 -1.06
C ARG A 151 -7.47 -11.62 -0.09
N ILE A 152 -6.75 -12.55 0.57
CA ILE A 152 -5.63 -12.23 1.45
C ILE A 152 -4.49 -11.61 0.65
N SER A 153 -3.86 -10.59 1.22
CA SER A 153 -2.73 -9.90 0.60
C SER A 153 -1.47 -10.79 0.55
N PRO A 154 -0.73 -10.79 -0.57
CA PRO A 154 0.46 -11.61 -0.74
C PRO A 154 1.64 -11.06 0.04
N THR A 155 2.34 -11.93 0.77
CA THR A 155 3.53 -11.60 1.56
C THR A 155 4.81 -12.17 0.98
N CYS A 156 4.75 -12.87 -0.16
CA CYS A 156 5.89 -13.31 -0.95
C CYS A 156 5.51 -13.43 -2.43
N ALA A 157 6.50 -13.50 -3.32
CA ALA A 157 6.29 -13.60 -4.76
C ALA A 157 5.49 -14.85 -5.18
N ALA A 158 5.64 -15.97 -4.44
CA ALA A 158 4.87 -17.19 -4.71
C ALA A 158 3.36 -16.97 -4.53
N HIS A 159 2.94 -16.19 -3.52
CA HIS A 159 1.54 -15.82 -3.33
C HIS A 159 1.01 -14.97 -4.49
N VAL A 160 1.81 -14.04 -5.01
CA VAL A 160 1.43 -13.22 -6.18
C VAL A 160 1.23 -14.10 -7.40
N ARG A 161 2.17 -15.04 -7.66
CA ARG A 161 2.05 -16.00 -8.78
C ARG A 161 0.77 -16.84 -8.68
N ALA A 162 0.44 -17.32 -7.48
CA ALA A 162 -0.76 -18.13 -7.23
C ALA A 162 -2.08 -17.34 -7.45
N GLU A 163 -2.10 -16.04 -7.11
CA GLU A 163 -3.30 -15.20 -7.18
C GLU A 163 -3.51 -14.54 -8.54
N LEU A 164 -2.45 -14.05 -9.18
CA LEU A 164 -2.54 -13.22 -10.39
C LEU A 164 -2.00 -13.92 -11.65
N SER A 165 -1.14 -14.94 -11.50
CA SER A 165 -0.61 -15.72 -12.63
C SER A 165 -0.15 -14.82 -13.80
N GLU A 166 -0.64 -15.08 -15.02
CA GLU A 166 -0.30 -14.39 -16.27
C GLU A 166 -0.87 -12.94 -16.37
N ARG A 167 -1.64 -12.50 -15.38
CA ARG A 167 -2.21 -11.12 -15.36
C ARG A 167 -1.20 -10.04 -15.02
N VAL A 168 0.03 -10.43 -14.68
CA VAL A 168 1.12 -9.54 -14.29
C VAL A 168 2.33 -9.81 -15.18
N SER A 169 2.85 -8.76 -15.82
CA SER A 169 3.94 -8.87 -16.79
C SER A 169 5.29 -9.23 -16.15
N LEU A 170 5.49 -8.84 -14.89
CA LEU A 170 6.70 -9.13 -14.11
C LEU A 170 6.40 -9.14 -12.62
N ILE A 171 7.02 -10.06 -11.89
CA ILE A 171 7.04 -10.08 -10.43
C ILE A 171 8.50 -9.95 -9.99
N LEU A 172 8.83 -8.82 -9.36
CA LEU A 172 10.11 -8.63 -8.69
C LEU A 172 10.10 -9.39 -7.38
N ASP A 173 11.01 -10.36 -7.23
CA ASP A 173 11.09 -11.18 -6.01
C ASP A 173 12.13 -10.59 -5.05
N GLY A 174 11.67 -9.98 -3.97
CA GLY A 174 12.50 -9.43 -2.90
C GLY A 174 12.42 -10.24 -1.60
N GLY A 175 11.92 -11.48 -1.67
CA GLY A 175 11.72 -12.33 -0.50
C GLY A 175 10.41 -12.02 0.26
N PRO A 176 10.24 -12.59 1.46
CA PRO A 176 9.05 -12.39 2.28
C PRO A 176 8.99 -10.98 2.89
N CYS A 177 7.78 -10.44 3.00
CA CYS A 177 7.53 -9.17 3.67
C CYS A 177 7.82 -9.28 5.17
N THR A 178 8.48 -8.27 5.74
CA THR A 178 8.90 -8.28 7.15
C THR A 178 7.77 -7.92 8.13
N VAL A 179 6.75 -7.17 7.67
CA VAL A 179 5.57 -6.78 8.47
C VAL A 179 4.40 -7.75 8.24
N GLY A 180 4.08 -8.07 6.99
CA GLY A 180 3.09 -9.07 6.61
C GLY A 180 1.61 -8.67 6.77
N ILE A 181 1.34 -7.42 7.15
CA ILE A 181 0.01 -6.78 7.14
C ILE A 181 0.08 -5.45 6.42
N GLU A 182 -1.05 -4.89 6.02
CA GLU A 182 -1.11 -3.61 5.30
C GLU A 182 -0.64 -2.43 6.17
N SER A 183 -0.32 -1.32 5.48
CA SER A 183 0.08 -0.06 6.12
C SER A 183 -1.03 0.53 7.00
N THR A 184 -0.65 1.18 8.08
CA THR A 184 -1.54 2.08 8.81
C THR A 184 -1.98 3.21 7.89
N ILE A 185 -3.28 3.57 7.90
CA ILE A 185 -3.82 4.68 7.09
C ILE A 185 -4.34 5.77 8.01
N ILE A 186 -3.83 6.99 7.81
CA ILE A 186 -4.23 8.20 8.52
C ILE A 186 -4.82 9.21 7.53
N ASP A 187 -6.03 9.67 7.81
CA ASP A 187 -6.65 10.79 7.10
C ASP A 187 -6.22 12.11 7.73
N LEU A 188 -5.72 13.00 6.89
CA LEU A 188 -5.28 14.35 7.23
C LEU A 188 -5.96 15.41 6.34
N THR A 189 -7.06 15.06 5.68
CA THR A 189 -7.81 15.98 4.80
C THR A 189 -8.65 16.97 5.59
N SER A 190 -9.00 16.62 6.83
CA SER A 190 -9.70 17.48 7.79
C SER A 190 -8.73 18.02 8.86
N GLY A 191 -9.18 18.98 9.66
CA GLY A 191 -8.37 19.54 10.75
C GLY A 191 -8.06 18.56 11.90
N VAL A 192 -8.72 17.39 11.94
CA VAL A 192 -8.55 16.36 12.97
C VAL A 192 -7.98 15.10 12.34
N PRO A 193 -6.80 14.61 12.77
CA PRO A 193 -6.24 13.37 12.27
C PRO A 193 -7.12 12.17 12.62
N ARG A 194 -7.39 11.29 11.63
CA ARG A 194 -8.24 10.11 11.79
C ARG A 194 -7.49 8.86 11.35
N MET A 195 -7.52 7.81 12.16
CA MET A 195 -7.05 6.49 11.73
C MET A 195 -8.15 5.79 10.94
N LEU A 196 -7.93 5.58 9.65
CA LEU A 196 -8.90 4.87 8.79
C LEU A 196 -8.63 3.37 8.71
N ARG A 197 -7.39 2.95 8.93
CA ARG A 197 -7.01 1.53 8.97
C ARG A 197 -5.86 1.32 9.95
N PRO A 198 -6.00 0.44 10.94
CA PRO A 198 -4.88 0.02 11.79
C PRO A 198 -3.86 -0.80 10.98
N GLY A 199 -2.60 -0.72 11.36
CA GLY A 199 -1.47 -1.46 10.79
C GLY A 199 -0.33 -1.57 11.78
N ALA A 200 0.91 -1.69 11.29
CA ALA A 200 2.09 -1.86 12.15
C ALA A 200 2.43 -0.62 13.00
N ILE A 201 2.00 0.57 12.61
CA ILE A 201 2.17 1.78 13.40
C ILE A 201 0.90 2.01 14.20
N SER A 202 1.01 2.04 15.52
CA SER A 202 -0.12 2.17 16.43
C SER A 202 -0.65 3.61 16.50
N ALA A 203 -1.92 3.76 16.92
CA ALA A 203 -2.51 5.08 17.19
C ALA A 203 -1.71 5.87 18.24
N THR A 204 -1.22 5.19 19.27
CA THR A 204 -0.42 5.81 20.34
C THR A 204 0.90 6.39 19.81
N GLU A 205 1.59 5.69 18.91
CA GLU A 205 2.83 6.20 18.30
C GLU A 205 2.56 7.46 17.46
N ILE A 206 1.46 7.45 16.68
CA ILE A 206 1.08 8.59 15.85
C ILE A 206 0.67 9.78 16.74
N ALA A 207 -0.17 9.55 17.76
CA ALA A 207 -0.59 10.59 18.69
C ALA A 207 0.62 11.25 19.38
N ARG A 208 1.62 10.46 19.78
CA ARG A 208 2.87 10.97 20.38
C ARG A 208 3.64 11.89 19.43
N ILE A 209 3.72 11.57 18.14
CA ILE A 209 4.39 12.40 17.13
C ILE A 209 3.61 13.70 16.86
N LEU A 210 2.29 13.61 16.81
CA LEU A 210 1.43 14.76 16.53
C LEU A 210 1.21 15.67 17.76
N GLY A 211 1.35 15.13 18.97
CA GLY A 211 1.02 15.82 20.21
C GLY A 211 -0.50 16.02 20.41
N THR A 212 -1.32 15.18 19.76
CA THR A 212 -2.79 15.23 19.84
C THR A 212 -3.38 13.84 19.65
N ASP A 213 -4.59 13.62 20.20
CA ASP A 213 -5.31 12.38 20.02
C ASP A 213 -5.81 12.21 18.58
N LEU A 214 -6.06 10.94 18.21
CA LEU A 214 -6.61 10.54 16.92
C LEU A 214 -8.06 10.10 17.07
N GLN A 215 -8.88 10.40 16.05
CA GLN A 215 -10.13 9.70 15.89
C GLN A 215 -9.86 8.26 15.42
N LEU A 216 -10.44 7.27 16.09
CA LEU A 216 -10.29 5.86 15.77
C LEU A 216 -11.37 5.38 14.78
N PRO A 217 -11.20 4.22 14.11
CA PRO A 217 -12.15 3.72 13.10
C PRO A 217 -13.57 3.54 13.63
N SER A 218 -13.75 3.15 14.89
CA SER A 218 -15.06 3.02 15.56
C SER A 218 -15.84 4.33 15.61
N ASP A 219 -15.11 5.46 15.67
CA ASP A 219 -15.68 6.78 15.82
C ASP A 219 -16.00 7.45 14.46
N THR A 220 -15.44 6.88 13.38
CA THR A 220 -15.50 7.47 12.03
C THR A 220 -16.58 6.88 11.13
N THR A 221 -17.12 5.72 11.45
CA THR A 221 -18.08 4.99 10.61
C THR A 221 -19.41 5.71 10.35
N ALA A 222 -19.72 6.75 11.12
CA ALA A 222 -20.94 7.56 10.99
C ALA A 222 -20.71 8.96 10.40
N LEU A 223 -19.47 9.33 10.01
CA LEU A 223 -19.17 10.67 9.53
C LEU A 223 -19.26 10.72 7.99
N PRO A 224 -20.03 11.67 7.41
CA PRO A 224 -20.27 11.73 5.96
C PRO A 224 -19.03 12.07 5.13
N ASP A 225 -18.01 12.73 5.72
CA ASP A 225 -16.84 13.27 5.03
C ASP A 225 -15.58 12.40 5.21
N VAL A 226 -15.72 11.12 5.57
CA VAL A 226 -14.56 10.22 5.72
C VAL A 226 -14.15 9.66 4.36
N PRO A 227 -12.91 9.85 3.91
CA PRO A 227 -12.44 9.27 2.66
C PRO A 227 -12.54 7.75 2.64
N ARG A 228 -13.00 7.20 1.52
CA ARG A 228 -12.94 5.75 1.29
C ARG A 228 -11.50 5.33 1.14
N VAL A 229 -11.13 4.18 1.74
CA VAL A 229 -9.78 3.62 1.65
C VAL A 229 -9.82 2.14 1.34
N SER A 230 -8.70 1.59 0.89
CA SER A 230 -8.54 0.15 0.71
C SER A 230 -8.62 -0.56 2.07
N GLY A 231 -9.43 -1.63 2.16
CA GLY A 231 -9.55 -2.42 3.38
C GLY A 231 -10.72 -2.03 4.30
N SER A 232 -11.57 -1.06 3.91
CA SER A 232 -12.74 -0.63 4.70
C SER A 232 -14.02 -1.45 4.43
N LEU A 233 -13.98 -2.44 3.55
CA LEU A 233 -15.14 -3.27 3.26
C LEU A 233 -15.35 -4.33 4.35
N ILE A 234 -16.61 -4.64 4.67
CA ILE A 234 -17.02 -5.68 5.64
C ILE A 234 -16.45 -7.06 5.25
N ALA A 235 -16.41 -7.39 3.95
CA ALA A 235 -15.85 -8.64 3.43
C ALA A 235 -14.53 -8.36 2.68
N HIS A 236 -13.49 -7.97 3.41
CA HIS A 236 -12.12 -7.83 2.89
C HIS A 236 -11.19 -8.81 3.62
N TYR A 237 -10.10 -9.23 2.94
CA TYR A 237 -9.14 -10.20 3.51
C TYR A 237 -9.77 -11.56 3.86
N ALA A 238 -10.74 -12.02 3.05
CA ALA A 238 -11.45 -13.25 3.29
C ALA A 238 -10.62 -14.48 2.88
N PRO A 239 -10.06 -15.27 3.83
CA PRO A 239 -9.34 -16.49 3.52
C PRO A 239 -10.29 -17.58 3.02
N ARG A 240 -9.78 -18.51 2.20
CA ARG A 240 -10.54 -19.72 1.82
C ARG A 240 -10.72 -20.67 3.02
N THR A 241 -9.69 -20.75 3.86
CA THR A 241 -9.72 -21.52 5.10
C THR A 241 -10.49 -20.72 6.14
N PRO A 242 -11.50 -21.33 6.80
CA PRO A 242 -12.22 -20.67 7.88
C PRO A 242 -11.28 -20.20 8.98
N LEU A 243 -11.42 -18.95 9.40
CA LEU A 243 -10.67 -18.38 10.51
C LEU A 243 -11.61 -18.13 11.70
N ARG A 244 -11.21 -18.58 12.86
CA ARG A 244 -11.92 -18.35 14.11
C ARG A 244 -11.05 -17.54 15.06
N LEU A 245 -11.52 -16.38 15.47
CA LEU A 245 -10.88 -15.61 16.52
C LEU A 245 -11.27 -16.19 17.89
N VAL A 246 -10.28 -16.58 18.66
CA VAL A 246 -10.48 -17.14 20.02
C VAL A 246 -9.52 -16.46 21.00
N SER A 247 -9.90 -16.41 22.28
CA SER A 247 -8.97 -15.98 23.33
C SER A 247 -7.83 -17.00 23.50
N ALA A 248 -6.69 -16.56 24.05
CA ALA A 248 -5.56 -17.45 24.35
C ALA A 248 -5.95 -18.61 25.28
N ALA A 249 -6.86 -18.38 26.21
CA ALA A 249 -7.39 -19.43 27.08
C ALA A 249 -8.21 -20.47 26.30
N ALA A 250 -9.13 -20.03 25.43
CA ALA A 250 -9.93 -20.92 24.60
C ALA A 250 -9.07 -21.71 23.58
N LEU A 251 -7.99 -21.11 23.05
CA LEU A 251 -7.06 -21.82 22.17
C LEU A 251 -6.33 -22.96 22.90
N ARG A 252 -5.85 -22.72 24.13
CA ARG A 252 -5.22 -23.78 24.95
C ARG A 252 -6.16 -24.96 25.21
N ILE A 253 -7.43 -24.68 25.52
CA ILE A 253 -8.44 -25.74 25.76
C ILE A 253 -8.67 -26.53 24.46
N ALA A 254 -8.80 -25.86 23.31
CA ALA A 254 -9.01 -26.52 22.03
C ALA A 254 -7.84 -27.45 21.66
N LEU A 255 -6.58 -26.98 21.80
CA LEU A 255 -5.39 -27.78 21.51
C LEU A 255 -5.28 -29.02 22.39
N LEU A 256 -5.57 -28.89 23.70
CA LEU A 256 -5.60 -30.05 24.63
C LEU A 256 -6.69 -31.05 24.31
N ALA A 257 -7.79 -30.64 23.71
CA ALA A 257 -8.88 -31.53 23.27
C ALA A 257 -8.58 -32.29 21.97
N GLU A 258 -7.68 -31.80 21.12
CA GLU A 258 -7.26 -32.48 19.89
C GLU A 258 -6.12 -33.48 20.11
N GLU A 259 -5.45 -33.46 21.27
CA GLU A 259 -4.41 -34.42 21.65
C GLU A 259 -4.94 -35.68 22.33
N GLN A 260 -6.27 -35.82 22.54
CA GLN A 260 -6.97 -36.98 23.10
C GLN A 260 -7.70 -37.75 22.01
#